data_de215490af5af4fe3566482f71284794
#
_entry.id   de215490af5af4fe3566482f71284794
#
_cell.length_a   1.000
_cell.length_b   1.000
_cell.length_c   1.000
_cell.angle_alpha   90.00
_cell.angle_beta   90.00
_cell.angle_gamma   90.00
#
_symmetry.space_group_name_H-M   'P 1'
#
loop_
_entity.id
_entity.type
_entity.pdbx_description
1 polymer ?
#
loop_
_entity_poly.entity_id
_entity_poly.type
_entity_poly.pdbx_seq_one_letter_code
_entity_poly.pdbx_strand_id
1 'polypeptide(L)'
;QVQLQESGPGLVKPSQTLSLTCTVSGGSISSGDYYWSWIRQHPGKGLEWIGYIYYSGSTYYNPSLKSRVTISVDTSKNQFSLKLSSVTAADTAVYYCARADYDFWNGYFDYWGQGTLVTVSS
;
A
#
# COMPACT_ATOMS: atom_id res chain seq x y z
N GLN A 1 -2.08 16.23 -12.85
CA GLN A 1 -0.89 15.45 -12.50
C GLN A 1 -1.10 14.77 -11.18
N VAL A 2 -1.36 13.51 -11.22
CA VAL A 2 -1.54 12.73 -9.99
C VAL A 2 -0.17 12.40 -9.40
N GLN A 3 -0.03 12.61 -8.08
CA GLN A 3 1.15 12.22 -7.34
C GLN A 3 0.74 11.43 -6.11
N LEU A 4 1.51 10.41 -5.78
CA LEU A 4 1.32 9.58 -4.61
C LEU A 4 2.59 9.64 -3.76
N GLN A 5 2.41 9.74 -2.44
CA GLN A 5 3.54 9.85 -1.52
C GLN A 5 3.28 8.99 -0.29
N GLU A 6 4.15 8.02 -0.08
CA GLU A 6 4.14 7.19 1.12
C GLU A 6 4.71 7.94 2.31
N SER A 7 4.17 7.68 3.49
CA SER A 7 4.72 8.18 4.76
C SER A 7 4.48 7.17 5.87
N GLY A 8 5.37 7.18 6.85
CA GLY A 8 5.28 6.32 8.03
C GLY A 8 6.65 5.97 8.56
N PRO A 9 6.72 5.30 9.72
CA PRO A 9 8.00 4.95 10.33
C PRO A 9 8.80 4.00 9.45
N GLY A 10 10.09 4.26 9.31
CA GLY A 10 11.01 3.40 8.57
C GLY A 10 11.57 2.25 9.39
N LEU A 11 11.31 2.22 10.70
CA LEU A 11 11.79 1.17 11.59
C LEU A 11 10.64 0.67 12.44
N VAL A 12 10.43 -0.65 12.45
CA VAL A 12 9.36 -1.30 13.20
C VAL A 12 9.96 -2.48 13.93
N LYS A 13 9.57 -2.70 15.18
CA LYS A 13 10.05 -3.85 15.94
C LYS A 13 9.27 -5.10 15.59
N PRO A 14 9.89 -6.29 15.68
CA PRO A 14 9.19 -7.55 15.47
C PRO A 14 7.94 -7.65 16.33
N SER A 15 6.93 -8.31 15.84
CA SER A 15 5.60 -8.51 16.41
C SER A 15 4.71 -7.28 16.45
N GLN A 16 5.23 -6.10 16.15
CA GLN A 16 4.42 -4.88 16.09
C GLN A 16 3.70 -4.74 14.77
N THR A 17 2.91 -3.69 14.64
CA THR A 17 2.15 -3.39 13.43
C THR A 17 2.86 -2.29 12.65
N LEU A 18 3.14 -2.59 11.37
CA LEU A 18 3.62 -1.61 10.41
C LEU A 18 2.43 -0.79 9.93
N SER A 19 2.55 0.54 9.94
CA SER A 19 1.50 1.45 9.50
C SER A 19 2.09 2.45 8.52
N LEU A 20 1.50 2.52 7.33
CA LEU A 20 1.90 3.46 6.29
C LEU A 20 0.67 4.18 5.77
N THR A 21 0.87 5.40 5.29
CA THR A 21 -0.18 6.22 4.66
C THR A 21 0.31 6.68 3.30
N CYS A 22 -0.57 6.64 2.32
CA CYS A 22 -0.33 7.19 1.00
C CYS A 22 -1.21 8.43 0.84
N THR A 23 -0.60 9.57 0.59
CA THR A 23 -1.30 10.82 0.32
C THR A 23 -1.33 11.04 -1.18
N VAL A 24 -2.52 11.25 -1.72
CA VAL A 24 -2.74 11.45 -3.15
C VAL A 24 -3.01 12.93 -3.38
N SER A 25 -2.33 13.50 -4.37
CA SER A 25 -2.57 14.88 -4.80
C SER A 25 -2.75 14.91 -6.32
N GLY A 26 -3.46 15.94 -6.81
CA GLY A 26 -3.71 16.09 -8.23
C GLY A 26 -4.79 15.17 -8.79
N GLY A 27 -5.46 14.43 -7.93
CA GLY A 27 -6.56 13.55 -8.30
C GLY A 27 -7.34 13.16 -7.05
N SER A 28 -8.52 12.58 -7.22
CA SER A 28 -9.41 12.25 -6.10
C SER A 28 -9.55 10.74 -5.94
N ILE A 29 -9.34 10.26 -4.72
CA ILE A 29 -9.58 8.86 -4.38
C ILE A 29 -11.05 8.51 -4.55
N SER A 30 -11.95 9.46 -4.35
CA SER A 30 -13.39 9.20 -4.48
C SER A 30 -13.85 9.03 -5.92
N SER A 31 -12.98 9.25 -6.91
CA SER A 31 -13.26 8.86 -8.28
C SER A 31 -13.45 7.35 -8.37
N GLY A 32 -14.51 6.91 -9.02
CA GLY A 32 -14.80 5.49 -9.18
C GLY A 32 -14.01 4.79 -10.27
N ASP A 33 -13.00 5.45 -10.85
CA ASP A 33 -12.27 4.94 -12.00
C ASP A 33 -11.03 4.14 -11.62
N TYR A 34 -10.65 4.12 -10.35
CA TYR A 34 -9.35 3.58 -9.95
C TYR A 34 -9.42 2.73 -8.70
N TYR A 35 -8.50 1.76 -8.62
CA TYR A 35 -8.13 1.06 -7.40
C TYR A 35 -6.84 1.66 -6.84
N TRP A 36 -6.67 1.60 -5.53
CA TRP A 36 -5.54 2.14 -4.81
C TRP A 36 -4.84 1.00 -4.09
N SER A 37 -3.58 0.77 -4.41
CA SER A 37 -2.88 -0.48 -4.05
C SER A 37 -1.65 -0.24 -3.21
N TRP A 38 -1.28 -1.26 -2.44
CA TRP A 38 0.01 -1.36 -1.77
C TRP A 38 0.78 -2.54 -2.34
N ILE A 39 2.05 -2.30 -2.64
CA ILE A 39 2.98 -3.27 -3.24
C ILE A 39 4.28 -3.14 -2.47
N ARG A 40 5.03 -4.23 -2.33
CA ARG A 40 6.34 -4.18 -1.68
C ARG A 40 7.37 -4.95 -2.49
N GLN A 41 8.63 -4.61 -2.25
CA GLN A 41 9.76 -5.31 -2.85
C GLN A 41 10.78 -5.60 -1.76
N HIS A 42 10.97 -6.89 -1.47
CA HIS A 42 12.01 -7.34 -0.55
C HIS A 42 13.37 -7.14 -1.20
N PRO A 43 14.43 -6.89 -0.39
CA PRO A 43 15.78 -6.75 -0.95
C PRO A 43 16.15 -7.97 -1.80
N GLY A 44 16.59 -7.69 -3.03
CA GLY A 44 17.03 -8.74 -3.95
C GLY A 44 15.94 -9.61 -4.54
N LYS A 45 14.66 -9.23 -4.40
CA LYS A 45 13.53 -10.00 -4.89
C LYS A 45 12.62 -9.15 -5.75
N GLY A 46 11.65 -9.79 -6.38
CA GLY A 46 10.65 -9.11 -7.19
C GLY A 46 9.58 -8.43 -6.36
N LEU A 47 8.68 -7.76 -7.05
CA LEU A 47 7.54 -7.09 -6.43
C LEU A 47 6.55 -8.12 -5.89
N GLU A 48 5.99 -7.82 -4.72
CA GLU A 48 4.91 -8.60 -4.13
C GLU A 48 3.72 -7.67 -3.91
N TRP A 49 2.61 -8.02 -4.50
CA TRP A 49 1.37 -7.28 -4.35
C TRP A 49 0.73 -7.60 -3.00
N ILE A 50 0.35 -6.55 -2.24
CA ILE A 50 -0.23 -6.71 -0.91
C ILE A 50 -1.75 -6.69 -0.97
N GLY A 51 -2.30 -5.75 -1.69
CA GLY A 51 -3.75 -5.63 -1.82
C GLY A 51 -4.16 -4.29 -2.41
N TYR A 52 -5.46 -4.12 -2.56
CA TYR A 52 -6.00 -2.84 -3.03
C TYR A 52 -7.30 -2.51 -2.35
N ILE A 53 -7.70 -1.24 -2.47
CA ILE A 53 -8.97 -0.74 -1.97
C ILE A 53 -9.62 0.13 -3.04
N TYR A 54 -10.94 0.07 -3.09
CA TYR A 54 -11.77 0.95 -3.90
C TYR A 54 -12.33 2.04 -2.98
N TYR A 55 -12.70 3.19 -3.54
CA TYR A 55 -13.12 4.33 -2.71
C TYR A 55 -14.30 4.01 -1.77
N SER A 56 -15.13 3.04 -2.14
CA SER A 56 -16.28 2.62 -1.32
C SER A 56 -15.89 1.81 -0.08
N GLY A 57 -14.60 1.42 0.04
CA GLY A 57 -14.11 0.59 1.13
C GLY A 57 -13.95 -0.88 0.78
N SER A 58 -14.36 -1.29 -0.41
CA SER A 58 -14.15 -2.69 -0.86
C SER A 58 -12.66 -2.97 -0.99
N THR A 59 -12.21 -4.08 -0.42
CA THR A 59 -10.80 -4.46 -0.41
C THR A 59 -10.59 -5.84 -0.99
N TYR A 60 -9.37 -6.07 -1.48
CA TYR A 60 -8.90 -7.38 -1.86
C TYR A 60 -7.45 -7.53 -1.42
N TYR A 61 -7.12 -8.61 -0.74
CA TYR A 61 -5.80 -8.82 -0.17
C TYR A 61 -5.14 -10.06 -0.78
N ASN A 62 -3.82 -10.00 -0.91
CA ASN A 62 -3.02 -11.16 -1.30
C ASN A 62 -3.30 -12.30 -0.31
N PRO A 63 -3.72 -13.48 -0.78
CA PRO A 63 -4.07 -14.58 0.13
C PRO A 63 -2.96 -14.96 1.11
N SER A 64 -1.69 -14.83 0.72
CA SER A 64 -0.57 -15.17 1.60
C SER A 64 -0.38 -14.18 2.75
N LEU A 65 -0.99 -12.98 2.67
CA LEU A 65 -0.85 -11.93 3.68
C LEU A 65 -2.19 -11.58 4.33
N LYS A 66 -3.27 -12.11 3.83
CA LYS A 66 -4.64 -11.70 4.12
C LYS A 66 -4.94 -11.59 5.61
N SER A 67 -4.43 -12.53 6.42
CA SER A 67 -4.73 -12.55 7.85
C SER A 67 -4.07 -11.41 8.63
N ARG A 68 -3.08 -10.73 8.03
CA ARG A 68 -2.30 -9.70 8.71
C ARG A 68 -2.50 -8.30 8.14
N VAL A 69 -3.23 -8.16 7.03
CA VAL A 69 -3.33 -6.92 6.25
C VAL A 69 -4.67 -6.24 6.51
N THR A 70 -4.61 -4.93 6.68
CA THR A 70 -5.80 -4.07 6.62
C THR A 70 -5.44 -2.85 5.78
N ILE A 71 -6.23 -2.61 4.75
CA ILE A 71 -6.12 -1.39 3.93
C ILE A 71 -7.39 -0.59 4.16
N SER A 72 -7.24 0.70 4.38
CA SER A 72 -8.35 1.61 4.63
C SER A 72 -8.21 2.86 3.78
N VAL A 73 -9.29 3.61 3.63
CA VAL A 73 -9.31 4.84 2.85
C VAL A 73 -9.99 5.94 3.66
N ASP A 74 -9.46 7.15 3.54
CA ASP A 74 -10.04 8.37 4.09
C ASP A 74 -10.19 9.36 2.94
N THR A 75 -11.37 9.39 2.34
CA THR A 75 -11.61 10.23 1.18
C THR A 75 -11.57 11.72 1.52
N SER A 76 -11.89 12.09 2.77
CA SER A 76 -11.85 13.48 3.20
C SER A 76 -10.44 14.03 3.23
N LYS A 77 -9.45 13.18 3.49
CA LYS A 77 -8.03 13.56 3.49
C LYS A 77 -7.32 13.17 2.20
N ASN A 78 -8.02 12.49 1.31
CA ASN A 78 -7.47 11.97 0.05
C ASN A 78 -6.27 11.06 0.33
N GLN A 79 -6.42 10.15 1.27
CA GLN A 79 -5.38 9.24 1.73
C GLN A 79 -5.92 7.81 1.79
N PHE A 80 -5.01 6.84 1.62
CA PHE A 80 -5.30 5.45 1.95
C PHE A 80 -4.12 4.86 2.70
N SER A 81 -4.38 3.85 3.53
CA SER A 81 -3.41 3.40 4.52
C SER A 81 -3.28 1.90 4.52
N LEU A 82 -2.11 1.44 4.96
CA LEU A 82 -1.79 0.03 5.14
C LEU A 82 -1.46 -0.22 6.59
N LYS A 83 -2.03 -1.29 7.15
CA LYS A 83 -1.57 -1.87 8.41
C LYS A 83 -1.22 -3.33 8.16
N LEU A 84 -0.02 -3.72 8.59
CA LEU A 84 0.48 -5.08 8.50
C LEU A 84 0.88 -5.49 9.91
N SER A 85 0.15 -6.44 10.49
CA SER A 85 0.35 -6.84 11.88
C SER A 85 1.40 -7.94 12.01
N SER A 86 1.91 -8.13 13.23
CA SER A 86 2.81 -9.24 13.59
C SER A 86 4.00 -9.35 12.67
N VAL A 87 4.67 -8.22 12.44
CA VAL A 87 5.78 -8.18 11.47
C VAL A 87 6.98 -8.98 11.96
N THR A 88 7.72 -9.52 11.00
CA THR A 88 9.01 -10.19 11.22
C THR A 88 10.04 -9.58 10.27
N ALA A 89 11.28 -10.03 10.38
CA ALA A 89 12.34 -9.58 9.47
C ALA A 89 11.98 -9.83 8.00
N ALA A 90 11.15 -10.82 7.71
CA ALA A 90 10.70 -11.12 6.35
C ALA A 90 9.82 -10.01 5.76
N ASP A 91 9.33 -9.08 6.58
CA ASP A 91 8.53 -7.95 6.11
C ASP A 91 9.38 -6.71 5.80
N THR A 92 10.69 -6.78 6.01
CA THR A 92 11.60 -5.72 5.57
C THR A 92 11.56 -5.60 4.06
N ALA A 93 11.21 -4.41 3.57
CA ALA A 93 11.01 -4.18 2.15
C ALA A 93 10.87 -2.70 1.86
N VAL A 94 10.96 -2.34 0.59
CA VAL A 94 10.49 -1.04 0.11
C VAL A 94 9.01 -1.18 -0.19
N TYR A 95 8.20 -0.33 0.40
CA TYR A 95 6.74 -0.34 0.24
C TYR A 95 6.32 0.80 -0.67
N TYR A 96 5.52 0.48 -1.66
CA TYR A 96 4.99 1.43 -2.65
C TYR A 96 3.48 1.48 -2.54
N CYS A 97 2.92 2.68 -2.70
CA CYS A 97 1.51 2.81 -3.05
C CYS A 97 1.38 3.11 -4.54
N ALA A 98 0.28 2.70 -5.13
CA ALA A 98 0.09 2.83 -6.57
C ALA A 98 -1.39 2.95 -6.91
N ARG A 99 -1.65 3.54 -8.08
CA ARG A 99 -2.99 3.65 -8.65
C ARG A 99 -3.12 2.75 -9.86
N ALA A 100 -4.25 2.04 -9.98
CA ALA A 100 -4.56 1.22 -11.14
C ALA A 100 -5.96 1.57 -11.65
N ASP A 101 -6.16 1.46 -12.96
CA ASP A 101 -7.48 1.59 -13.54
C ASP A 101 -8.44 0.58 -12.93
N TYR A 102 -9.71 0.94 -12.83
CA TYR A 102 -10.76 0.04 -12.36
C TYR A 102 -10.73 -1.28 -13.14
N ASP A 103 -10.34 -1.23 -14.39
CA ASP A 103 -10.26 -2.38 -15.30
C ASP A 103 -8.82 -2.94 -15.34
N PHE A 104 -8.16 -3.02 -14.19
CA PHE A 104 -6.73 -3.28 -14.10
C PHE A 104 -6.34 -4.75 -14.27
N TRP A 105 -7.24 -5.62 -14.53
CA TRP A 105 -6.95 -7.04 -14.71
C TRP A 105 -5.93 -7.32 -15.81
N ASN A 106 -5.58 -6.31 -16.60
CA ASN A 106 -4.44 -6.38 -17.50
C ASN A 106 -3.10 -6.12 -16.78
N GLY A 107 -3.11 -5.87 -15.47
CA GLY A 107 -1.91 -5.79 -14.66
C GLY A 107 -1.22 -4.44 -14.57
N TYR A 108 -1.88 -3.38 -14.96
CA TYR A 108 -1.25 -2.05 -14.97
C TYR A 108 -1.51 -1.27 -13.71
N PHE A 109 -0.41 -0.66 -13.20
CA PHE A 109 -0.46 0.45 -12.25
C PHE A 109 0.09 1.67 -12.97
N ASP A 110 -0.72 2.72 -13.14
CA ASP A 110 -0.33 3.85 -13.96
C ASP A 110 0.46 4.93 -13.21
N TYR A 111 0.29 5.03 -11.90
CA TYR A 111 1.06 5.95 -11.07
C TYR A 111 1.53 5.25 -9.80
N TRP A 112 2.75 5.55 -9.39
CA TRP A 112 3.41 4.96 -8.23
C TRP A 112 3.95 6.06 -7.34
N GLY A 113 3.96 5.81 -6.02
CA GLY A 113 4.76 6.60 -5.10
C GLY A 113 6.24 6.30 -5.29
N GLN A 114 7.09 7.04 -4.58
CA GLN A 114 8.55 6.85 -4.66
C GLN A 114 9.03 5.62 -3.90
N GLY A 115 8.20 5.11 -3.02
CA GLY A 115 8.58 4.00 -2.17
C GLY A 115 9.18 4.46 -0.85
N THR A 116 8.93 3.71 0.19
CA THR A 116 9.52 3.97 1.50
C THR A 116 10.08 2.67 2.06
N LEU A 117 11.34 2.71 2.50
CA LEU A 117 11.97 1.53 3.11
C LEU A 117 11.43 1.35 4.53
N VAL A 118 10.99 0.14 4.84
CA VAL A 118 10.64 -0.24 6.20
C VAL A 118 11.53 -1.42 6.60
N THR A 119 12.26 -1.24 7.69
CA THR A 119 13.12 -2.27 8.26
C THR A 119 12.49 -2.79 9.54
N VAL A 120 12.39 -4.11 9.66
CA VAL A 120 11.91 -4.76 10.88
C VAL A 120 13.12 -5.29 11.61
N SER A 121 13.38 -4.72 12.80
CA SER A 121 14.58 -5.06 13.57
C SER A 121 14.36 -4.71 15.04
N SER A 122 14.89 -5.55 15.90
CA SER A 122 14.82 -5.34 17.35
C SER A 122 15.88 -4.36 17.87
#